data_0c1874dc74f9b15fdbdfdf1c0197a104
#
_entry.id   0c1874dc74f9b15fdbdfdf1c0197a104
#
_cell.length_a   1.000
_cell.length_b   1.000
_cell.length_c   1.000
_cell.angle_alpha   90.00
_cell.angle_beta   90.00
_cell.angle_gamma   90.00
#
_symmetry.space_group_name_H-M   'P 1'
#
loop_
_entity.id
_entity.type
_entity.pdbx_description
1 polymer ?
#
loop_
_entity_poly.entity_id
_entity_poly.type
_entity_poly.pdbx_seq_one_letter_code
_entity_poly.pdbx_strand_id
1 'polypeptide(L)'
;ESEFNGVIDLVAMKAYKFDGTEQENSEEIEIPEDLKAIAEEKHVELIEAIAEFDDELMEKYLEGEEISEQMIKKAIRTGVLKAEFFPVMCGTALGNKGIKFLLDAVIDYLPSPLDIPNIKGVDEDGNEVESKTDDNAPFAALAFKIMTDPYVGKLCFFRVYSGTCTTGTTVLNATKDKKDRIGRILLMHANHRQDIEKVYAGDIAAAVGLKDVSTGDTLCDPDHPIILESMEFPEPVID
;
A
#
# COMPACT_ATOMS: atom_id res chain seq x y z
N GLU A 1 -17.82 -21.49 5.17
CA GLU A 1 -18.25 -20.26 4.45
C GLU A 1 -19.75 -20.02 4.51
N SER A 2 -20.59 -21.06 4.34
CA SER A 2 -22.06 -20.94 4.37
C SER A 2 -22.59 -20.46 5.72
N GLU A 3 -21.90 -20.74 6.80
CA GLU A 3 -22.28 -20.39 8.17
C GLU A 3 -21.64 -19.08 8.68
N PHE A 4 -20.80 -18.44 7.87
CA PHE A 4 -20.19 -17.15 8.21
C PHE A 4 -21.22 -16.03 8.02
N ASN A 5 -21.83 -15.59 9.13
CA ASN A 5 -22.99 -14.71 9.11
C ASN A 5 -22.70 -13.29 9.61
N GLY A 6 -21.59 -13.06 10.27
CA GLY A 6 -21.24 -11.74 10.81
C GLY A 6 -19.83 -11.68 11.36
N VAL A 7 -19.43 -10.51 11.79
CA VAL A 7 -18.16 -10.22 12.48
C VAL A 7 -18.41 -9.30 13.67
N ILE A 8 -17.52 -9.36 14.65
CA ILE A 8 -17.45 -8.38 15.73
C ILE A 8 -16.19 -7.56 15.53
N ASP A 9 -16.35 -6.25 15.45
CA ASP A 9 -15.27 -5.28 15.44
C ASP A 9 -14.85 -5.00 16.88
N LEU A 10 -13.68 -5.47 17.26
CA LEU A 10 -13.12 -5.29 18.59
C LEU A 10 -12.59 -3.87 18.85
N VAL A 11 -12.38 -3.07 17.81
CA VAL A 11 -11.96 -1.67 17.94
C VAL A 11 -13.15 -0.80 18.33
N ALA A 12 -14.26 -0.91 17.57
CA ALA A 12 -15.47 -0.16 17.79
C ALA A 12 -16.43 -0.83 18.79
N MET A 13 -16.20 -2.06 19.21
CA MET A 13 -17.08 -2.90 20.02
C MET A 13 -18.50 -2.98 19.44
N LYS A 14 -18.59 -3.30 18.16
CA LYS A 14 -19.83 -3.43 17.38
C LYS A 14 -19.87 -4.75 16.64
N ALA A 15 -21.07 -5.25 16.42
CA ALA A 15 -21.28 -6.43 15.60
C ALA A 15 -21.94 -6.07 14.27
N TYR A 16 -21.56 -6.80 13.23
CA TYR A 16 -22.10 -6.63 11.89
C TYR A 16 -22.60 -7.97 11.36
N LYS A 17 -23.84 -7.99 10.89
CA LYS A 17 -24.47 -9.14 10.26
C LYS A 17 -24.50 -8.95 8.75
N PHE A 18 -24.17 -9.99 8.01
CA PHE A 18 -24.18 -10.00 6.55
C PHE A 18 -25.53 -10.55 6.04
N ASP A 19 -26.11 -9.86 5.06
CA ASP A 19 -27.41 -10.26 4.46
C ASP A 19 -27.28 -11.40 3.43
N GLY A 20 -26.04 -11.75 3.04
CA GLY A 20 -25.76 -12.83 2.10
C GLY A 20 -26.02 -12.47 0.63
N THR A 21 -26.24 -11.20 0.31
CA THR A 21 -26.35 -10.72 -1.07
C THR A 21 -24.97 -10.52 -1.71
N GLU A 22 -24.89 -10.53 -3.06
CA GLU A 22 -23.64 -10.27 -3.78
C GLU A 22 -23.10 -8.86 -3.55
N GLN A 23 -23.98 -7.89 -3.24
CA GLN A 23 -23.62 -6.59 -2.76
C GLN A 23 -23.48 -6.68 -1.24
N GLU A 24 -22.26 -6.54 -0.73
CA GLU A 24 -22.01 -6.58 0.71
C GLU A 24 -22.82 -5.47 1.43
N ASN A 25 -23.99 -5.85 1.94
CA ASN A 25 -24.73 -5.05 2.88
C ASN A 25 -24.52 -5.66 4.27
N SER A 26 -23.80 -4.94 5.09
CA SER A 26 -23.64 -5.28 6.50
C SER A 26 -24.61 -4.42 7.33
N GLU A 27 -25.38 -5.05 8.18
CA GLU A 27 -26.24 -4.39 9.17
C GLU A 27 -25.50 -4.33 10.49
N GLU A 28 -25.34 -3.13 11.05
CA GLU A 28 -24.84 -2.95 12.41
C GLU A 28 -25.89 -3.46 13.39
N ILE A 29 -25.50 -4.36 14.28
CA ILE A 29 -26.35 -4.94 15.31
C ILE A 29 -25.64 -4.87 16.67
N GLU A 30 -26.39 -5.04 17.75
CA GLU A 30 -25.78 -5.24 19.05
C GLU A 30 -25.01 -6.57 19.08
N ILE A 31 -23.90 -6.60 19.84
CA ILE A 31 -23.15 -7.83 20.04
C ILE A 31 -24.06 -8.87 20.69
N PRO A 32 -24.23 -10.07 20.09
CA PRO A 32 -25.06 -11.12 20.66
C PRO A 32 -24.68 -11.46 22.11
N GLU A 33 -25.67 -11.69 22.96
CA GLU A 33 -25.48 -11.83 24.40
C GLU A 33 -24.50 -12.95 24.79
N ASP A 34 -24.52 -14.03 24.02
CA ASP A 34 -23.60 -15.19 24.19
C ASP A 34 -22.16 -14.89 23.77
N LEU A 35 -21.92 -13.81 23.02
CA LEU A 35 -20.60 -13.37 22.54
C LEU A 35 -20.06 -12.13 23.26
N LYS A 36 -20.87 -11.44 24.08
CA LYS A 36 -20.45 -10.22 24.79
C LYS A 36 -19.22 -10.43 25.66
N ALA A 37 -19.24 -11.46 26.50
CA ALA A 37 -18.14 -11.72 27.43
C ALA A 37 -16.81 -12.00 26.70
N ILE A 38 -16.86 -12.77 25.61
CA ILE A 38 -15.66 -13.05 24.82
C ILE A 38 -15.19 -11.82 24.03
N ALA A 39 -16.12 -10.99 23.54
CA ALA A 39 -15.78 -9.75 22.85
C ALA A 39 -15.09 -8.76 23.78
N GLU A 40 -15.59 -8.60 25.00
CA GLU A 40 -14.98 -7.76 26.04
C GLU A 40 -13.58 -8.26 26.41
N GLU A 41 -13.41 -9.57 26.64
CA GLU A 41 -12.11 -10.19 26.90
C GLU A 41 -11.11 -9.89 25.76
N LYS A 42 -11.53 -10.11 24.51
CA LYS A 42 -10.66 -9.88 23.35
C LYS A 42 -10.41 -8.40 23.06
N HIS A 43 -11.33 -7.52 23.42
CA HIS A 43 -11.10 -6.06 23.36
C HIS A 43 -10.00 -5.67 24.36
N VAL A 44 -10.05 -6.18 25.60
CA VAL A 44 -8.99 -5.92 26.60
C VAL A 44 -7.63 -6.44 26.11
N GLU A 45 -7.57 -7.68 25.61
CA GLU A 45 -6.35 -8.24 25.03
C GLU A 45 -5.80 -7.37 23.88
N LEU A 46 -6.68 -6.81 23.03
CA LEU A 46 -6.29 -5.89 21.97
C LEU A 46 -5.66 -4.62 22.55
N ILE A 47 -6.31 -3.99 23.55
CA ILE A 47 -5.80 -2.78 24.20
C ILE A 47 -4.43 -3.05 24.83
N GLU A 48 -4.27 -4.14 25.55
CA GLU A 48 -2.99 -4.54 26.16
C GLU A 48 -1.88 -4.72 25.12
N ALA A 49 -2.22 -5.35 23.98
CA ALA A 49 -1.26 -5.60 22.90
C ALA A 49 -0.80 -4.33 22.18
N ILE A 50 -1.61 -3.27 22.16
CA ILE A 50 -1.29 -2.02 21.45
C ILE A 50 -0.84 -0.88 22.37
N ALA A 51 -0.98 -1.06 23.69
CA ALA A 51 -0.68 -0.02 24.67
C ALA A 51 0.78 0.46 24.63
N GLU A 52 1.71 -0.41 24.26
CA GLU A 52 3.14 -0.05 24.12
C GLU A 52 3.44 0.90 22.95
N PHE A 53 2.49 1.10 22.03
CA PHE A 53 2.68 1.94 20.85
C PHE A 53 2.17 3.38 21.00
N ASP A 54 1.47 3.70 22.13
CA ASP A 54 0.94 5.04 22.40
C ASP A 54 0.91 5.30 23.92
N ASP A 55 1.76 6.22 24.39
CA ASP A 55 1.91 6.52 25.83
C ASP A 55 0.62 7.04 26.47
N GLU A 56 -0.18 7.86 25.73
CA GLU A 56 -1.45 8.39 26.22
C GLU A 56 -2.49 7.27 26.39
N LEU A 57 -2.53 6.31 25.46
CA LEU A 57 -3.38 5.13 25.57
C LEU A 57 -2.98 4.28 26.77
N MET A 58 -1.67 4.06 26.97
CA MET A 58 -1.16 3.30 28.11
C MET A 58 -1.57 3.95 29.44
N GLU A 59 -1.43 5.27 29.57
CA GLU A 59 -1.79 6.00 30.79
C GLU A 59 -3.29 5.83 31.08
N LYS A 60 -4.16 6.08 30.09
CA LYS A 60 -5.61 5.91 30.24
C LYS A 60 -6.02 4.47 30.59
N TYR A 61 -5.36 3.49 29.99
CA TYR A 61 -5.61 2.08 30.30
C TYR A 61 -5.29 1.77 31.78
N LEU A 62 -4.15 2.25 32.28
CA LEU A 62 -3.73 2.04 33.68
C LEU A 62 -4.62 2.77 34.69
N GLU A 63 -5.16 3.93 34.33
CA GLU A 63 -6.08 4.72 35.16
C GLU A 63 -7.53 4.23 35.07
N GLY A 64 -7.83 3.31 34.16
CA GLY A 64 -9.18 2.81 33.93
C GLY A 64 -10.12 3.83 33.28
N GLU A 65 -9.54 4.78 32.52
CA GLU A 65 -10.30 5.77 31.77
C GLU A 65 -10.81 5.20 30.43
N GLU A 66 -11.80 5.89 29.86
CA GLU A 66 -12.34 5.53 28.54
C GLU A 66 -11.33 5.78 27.42
N ILE A 67 -11.07 4.76 26.61
CA ILE A 67 -10.19 4.80 25.45
C ILE A 67 -11.06 4.95 24.19
N SER A 68 -10.83 6.01 23.42
CA SER A 68 -11.59 6.25 22.20
C SER A 68 -11.13 5.33 21.04
N GLU A 69 -12.07 5.01 20.13
CA GLU A 69 -11.80 4.27 18.91
C GLU A 69 -10.62 4.88 18.11
N GLN A 70 -10.53 6.21 18.05
CA GLN A 70 -9.45 6.90 17.34
C GLN A 70 -8.07 6.65 17.98
N MET A 71 -7.98 6.58 19.30
CA MET A 71 -6.74 6.26 19.99
C MET A 71 -6.32 4.81 19.71
N ILE A 72 -7.26 3.88 19.73
CA ILE A 72 -7.02 2.48 19.38
C ILE A 72 -6.48 2.39 17.96
N LYS A 73 -7.15 2.99 16.98
CA LYS A 73 -6.73 3.01 15.57
C LYS A 73 -5.34 3.62 15.40
N LYS A 74 -5.04 4.72 16.09
CA LYS A 74 -3.73 5.37 16.06
C LYS A 74 -2.62 4.45 16.62
N ALA A 75 -2.87 3.79 17.74
CA ALA A 75 -1.91 2.87 18.33
C ALA A 75 -1.66 1.65 17.43
N ILE A 76 -2.73 1.03 16.87
CA ILE A 76 -2.61 -0.05 15.87
C ILE A 76 -1.74 0.41 14.70
N ARG A 77 -2.05 1.58 14.11
CA ARG A 77 -1.29 2.12 12.99
C ARG A 77 0.19 2.33 13.35
N THR A 78 0.48 2.84 14.55
CA THR A 78 1.85 3.04 15.01
C THR A 78 2.63 1.72 15.06
N GLY A 79 2.03 0.66 15.62
CA GLY A 79 2.62 -0.67 15.65
C GLY A 79 2.82 -1.28 14.26
N VAL A 80 1.84 -1.08 13.35
CA VAL A 80 1.93 -1.55 11.95
C VAL A 80 3.06 -0.85 11.19
N LEU A 81 3.20 0.48 11.34
CA LEU A 81 4.27 1.26 10.69
C LEU A 81 5.67 0.85 11.17
N LYS A 82 5.79 0.37 12.41
CA LYS A 82 7.03 -0.20 12.97
C LYS A 82 7.26 -1.66 12.56
N ALA A 83 6.29 -2.31 11.91
CA ALA A 83 6.27 -3.75 11.63
C ALA A 83 6.35 -4.63 12.90
N GLU A 84 5.84 -4.14 14.01
CA GLU A 84 5.82 -4.81 15.33
C GLU A 84 4.41 -5.34 15.69
N PHE A 85 3.37 -4.86 15.00
CA PHE A 85 1.99 -5.29 15.18
C PHE A 85 1.31 -5.61 13.85
N PHE A 86 0.55 -6.70 13.80
CA PHE A 86 -0.11 -7.19 12.58
C PHE A 86 -1.59 -7.46 12.87
N PRO A 87 -2.50 -6.53 12.49
CA PRO A 87 -3.93 -6.74 12.66
C PRO A 87 -4.42 -7.92 11.81
N VAL A 88 -5.22 -8.80 12.41
CA VAL A 88 -5.80 -9.96 11.75
C VAL A 88 -7.30 -9.77 11.62
N MET A 89 -7.81 -9.99 10.42
CA MET A 89 -9.22 -9.84 10.10
C MET A 89 -9.77 -11.12 9.47
N CYS A 90 -11.06 -11.35 9.61
CA CYS A 90 -11.73 -12.49 9.01
C CYS A 90 -12.84 -12.06 8.04
N GLY A 91 -12.99 -12.85 6.99
CA GLY A 91 -13.99 -12.61 5.95
C GLY A 91 -14.04 -13.76 4.94
N THR A 92 -14.94 -13.69 3.99
CA THR A 92 -14.99 -14.62 2.86
C THR A 92 -15.02 -13.84 1.53
N ALA A 93 -13.94 -13.98 0.76
CA ALA A 93 -13.81 -13.28 -0.52
C ALA A 93 -14.84 -13.75 -1.56
N LEU A 94 -15.08 -15.06 -1.63
CA LEU A 94 -16.07 -15.64 -2.56
C LEU A 94 -17.49 -15.20 -2.20
N GLY A 95 -17.81 -15.12 -0.91
CA GLY A 95 -19.11 -14.66 -0.42
C GLY A 95 -19.23 -13.14 -0.29
N ASN A 96 -18.17 -12.39 -0.63
CA ASN A 96 -18.07 -10.93 -0.48
C ASN A 96 -18.49 -10.42 0.91
N LYS A 97 -18.15 -11.16 1.98
CA LYS A 97 -18.48 -10.80 3.37
C LYS A 97 -17.23 -10.35 4.11
N GLY A 98 -17.25 -9.16 4.72
CA GLY A 98 -16.13 -8.60 5.46
C GLY A 98 -15.06 -7.92 4.60
N ILE A 99 -15.23 -7.88 3.27
CA ILE A 99 -14.24 -7.29 2.36
C ILE A 99 -14.16 -5.78 2.52
N LYS A 100 -15.28 -5.12 2.75
CA LYS A 100 -15.32 -3.66 3.01
C LYS A 100 -14.49 -3.30 4.25
N PHE A 101 -14.65 -4.04 5.35
CA PHE A 101 -13.87 -3.81 6.57
C PHE A 101 -12.37 -4.04 6.34
N LEU A 102 -11.99 -5.02 5.51
CA LEU A 102 -10.60 -5.22 5.12
C LEU A 102 -10.05 -4.02 4.33
N LEU A 103 -10.83 -3.47 3.39
CA LEU A 103 -10.42 -2.30 2.62
C LEU A 103 -10.30 -1.04 3.49
N ASP A 104 -11.23 -0.86 4.43
CA ASP A 104 -11.16 0.23 5.41
C ASP A 104 -9.91 0.07 6.30
N ALA A 105 -9.60 -1.14 6.76
CA ALA A 105 -8.40 -1.42 7.55
C ALA A 105 -7.09 -1.19 6.75
N VAL A 106 -7.08 -1.44 5.44
CA VAL A 106 -5.94 -1.08 4.58
C VAL A 106 -5.70 0.44 4.61
N ILE A 107 -6.78 1.23 4.54
CA ILE A 107 -6.69 2.71 4.61
C ILE A 107 -6.26 3.17 6.00
N ASP A 108 -6.84 2.58 7.04
CA ASP A 108 -6.60 3.00 8.43
C ASP A 108 -5.20 2.62 8.92
N TYR A 109 -4.67 1.44 8.55
CA TYR A 109 -3.50 0.87 9.21
C TYR A 109 -2.26 0.74 8.34
N LEU A 110 -2.38 0.51 7.02
CA LEU A 110 -1.19 0.32 6.20
C LEU A 110 -0.47 1.64 5.88
N PRO A 111 0.88 1.60 5.71
CA PRO A 111 1.65 2.78 5.37
C PRO A 111 1.29 3.33 3.98
N SER A 112 1.12 4.63 3.90
CA SER A 112 1.13 5.35 2.63
C SER A 112 2.58 5.64 2.17
N PRO A 113 2.80 6.06 0.93
CA PRO A 113 4.12 6.50 0.48
C PRO A 113 4.73 7.64 1.32
N LEU A 114 3.91 8.41 2.06
CA LEU A 114 4.37 9.50 2.93
C LEU A 114 4.77 9.03 4.33
N ASP A 115 4.36 7.84 4.73
CA ASP A 115 4.68 7.26 6.05
C ASP A 115 6.04 6.54 6.08
N ILE A 116 6.60 6.24 4.90
CA ILE A 116 7.86 5.52 4.77
C ILE A 116 9.03 6.49 4.54
N PRO A 117 10.27 6.13 4.92
CA PRO A 117 11.45 6.96 4.65
C PRO A 117 11.61 7.25 3.16
N ASN A 118 12.21 8.39 2.84
CA ASN A 118 12.57 8.74 1.47
C ASN A 118 13.46 7.66 0.87
N ILE A 119 13.28 7.39 -0.43
CA ILE A 119 14.14 6.43 -1.12
C ILE A 119 15.53 7.04 -1.33
N LYS A 120 16.55 6.23 -1.10
CA LYS A 120 17.93 6.61 -1.38
C LYS A 120 18.31 6.25 -2.81
N GLY A 121 19.27 6.97 -3.33
CA GLY A 121 19.86 6.74 -4.63
C GLY A 121 21.25 7.38 -4.71
N VAL A 122 21.85 7.28 -5.87
CA VAL A 122 23.13 7.96 -6.16
C VAL A 122 22.95 8.88 -7.37
N ASP A 123 23.62 10.04 -7.31
CA ASP A 123 23.68 10.97 -8.44
C ASP A 123 24.77 10.55 -9.46
N GLU A 124 24.96 11.35 -10.52
CA GLU A 124 26.00 11.09 -11.55
C GLU A 124 27.44 11.13 -11.00
N ASP A 125 27.66 11.84 -9.90
CA ASP A 125 28.96 11.95 -9.25
C ASP A 125 29.21 10.82 -8.23
N GLY A 126 28.20 9.94 -7.99
CA GLY A 126 28.26 8.84 -7.05
C GLY A 126 28.00 9.24 -5.60
N ASN A 127 27.44 10.43 -5.36
CA ASN A 127 27.04 10.86 -4.02
C ASN A 127 25.67 10.26 -3.66
N GLU A 128 25.50 9.88 -2.39
CA GLU A 128 24.17 9.50 -1.89
C GLU A 128 23.23 10.71 -1.89
N VAL A 129 22.06 10.53 -2.48
CA VAL A 129 20.97 11.50 -2.51
C VAL A 129 19.67 10.83 -2.08
N GLU A 130 18.77 11.63 -1.50
CA GLU A 130 17.42 11.16 -1.15
C GLU A 130 16.39 11.74 -2.11
N SER A 131 15.50 10.89 -2.62
CA SER A 131 14.36 11.30 -3.42
C SER A 131 13.12 11.36 -2.52
N LYS A 132 12.55 12.57 -2.37
CA LYS A 132 11.37 12.81 -1.54
C LYS A 132 10.09 12.42 -2.29
N THR A 133 9.14 11.84 -1.57
CA THR A 133 7.79 11.60 -2.08
C THR A 133 7.02 12.92 -2.14
N ASP A 134 7.22 13.67 -3.22
CA ASP A 134 6.62 15.00 -3.48
C ASP A 134 6.37 15.14 -4.99
N ASP A 135 5.16 15.50 -5.37
CA ASP A 135 4.76 15.70 -6.77
C ASP A 135 5.53 16.83 -7.48
N ASN A 136 6.05 17.79 -6.73
CA ASN A 136 6.82 18.91 -7.25
C ASN A 136 8.33 18.64 -7.35
N ALA A 137 8.79 17.51 -6.84
CA ALA A 137 10.19 17.10 -6.96
C ALA A 137 10.50 16.62 -8.39
N PRO A 138 11.79 16.51 -8.78
CA PRO A 138 12.17 15.85 -10.03
C PRO A 138 11.63 14.43 -10.11
N PHE A 139 11.18 14.03 -11.29
CA PHE A 139 10.64 12.69 -11.50
C PHE A 139 11.68 11.60 -11.28
N ALA A 140 11.36 10.62 -10.47
CA ALA A 140 12.13 9.39 -10.32
C ALA A 140 11.20 8.19 -10.06
N ALA A 141 11.43 7.11 -10.80
CA ALA A 141 10.63 5.89 -10.75
C ALA A 141 11.51 4.65 -10.95
N LEU A 142 11.09 3.53 -10.38
CA LEU A 142 11.76 2.25 -10.54
C LEU A 142 10.89 1.31 -11.40
N ALA A 143 11.45 0.78 -12.46
CA ALA A 143 10.86 -0.27 -13.27
C ALA A 143 11.01 -1.62 -12.55
N PHE A 144 9.92 -2.14 -11.98
CA PHE A 144 10.00 -3.35 -11.14
C PHE A 144 9.50 -4.63 -11.84
N LYS A 145 8.80 -4.50 -12.97
CA LYS A 145 8.29 -5.67 -13.71
C LYS A 145 8.16 -5.36 -15.19
N ILE A 146 8.62 -6.27 -16.03
CA ILE A 146 8.44 -6.22 -17.47
C ILE A 146 7.54 -7.38 -17.89
N MET A 147 6.51 -7.09 -18.69
CA MET A 147 5.63 -8.09 -19.28
C MET A 147 5.53 -7.89 -20.80
N THR A 148 5.29 -8.97 -21.53
CA THR A 148 4.90 -8.91 -22.93
C THR A 148 3.39 -9.09 -23.03
N ASP A 149 2.72 -8.14 -23.67
CA ASP A 149 1.29 -8.15 -23.91
C ASP A 149 1.01 -8.34 -25.41
N PRO A 150 0.07 -9.23 -25.78
CA PRO A 150 -0.21 -9.51 -27.20
C PRO A 150 -0.70 -8.32 -28.02
N TYR A 151 -1.30 -7.32 -27.35
CA TYR A 151 -1.95 -6.19 -28.03
C TYR A 151 -1.12 -4.90 -28.01
N VAL A 152 -0.43 -4.65 -26.91
CA VAL A 152 0.33 -3.40 -26.71
C VAL A 152 1.85 -3.61 -26.70
N GLY A 153 2.29 -4.86 -26.81
CA GLY A 153 3.71 -5.19 -26.81
C GLY A 153 4.33 -5.18 -25.42
N LYS A 154 5.48 -4.54 -25.27
CA LYS A 154 6.21 -4.47 -23.99
C LYS A 154 5.52 -3.52 -23.01
N LEU A 155 5.11 -4.03 -21.86
CA LEU A 155 4.59 -3.30 -20.72
C LEU A 155 5.67 -3.21 -19.64
N CYS A 156 6.02 -2.00 -19.23
CA CYS A 156 6.94 -1.73 -18.14
C CYS A 156 6.14 -1.22 -16.94
N PHE A 157 6.00 -2.04 -15.89
CA PHE A 157 5.41 -1.61 -14.62
C PHE A 157 6.47 -0.86 -13.82
N PHE A 158 6.10 0.33 -13.35
CA PHE A 158 6.98 1.19 -12.59
C PHE A 158 6.26 1.80 -11.39
N ARG A 159 7.02 2.07 -10.32
CA ARG A 159 6.57 2.83 -9.17
C ARG A 159 7.24 4.21 -9.19
N VAL A 160 6.43 5.25 -9.06
CA VAL A 160 6.91 6.62 -8.92
C VAL A 160 7.30 6.87 -7.47
N TYR A 161 8.53 7.28 -7.23
CA TYR A 161 9.02 7.64 -5.89
C TYR A 161 9.01 9.14 -5.66
N SER A 162 9.20 9.93 -6.71
CA SER A 162 9.13 11.40 -6.64
C SER A 162 8.68 12.00 -7.96
N GLY A 163 8.18 13.22 -7.87
CA GLY A 163 7.75 13.99 -9.02
C GLY A 163 6.53 13.44 -9.71
N THR A 164 6.29 13.93 -10.90
CA THR A 164 5.17 13.53 -11.75
C THR A 164 5.64 13.26 -13.16
N CYS A 165 4.94 12.40 -13.89
CA CYS A 165 5.22 12.12 -15.29
C CYS A 165 3.94 12.11 -16.11
N THR A 166 3.98 12.70 -17.30
CA THR A 166 2.85 12.71 -18.25
C THR A 166 3.15 11.84 -19.46
N THR A 167 2.09 11.35 -20.09
CA THR A 167 2.19 10.65 -21.37
C THR A 167 2.95 11.51 -22.40
N GLY A 168 3.89 10.89 -23.09
CA GLY A 168 4.73 11.58 -24.09
C GLY A 168 6.01 12.21 -23.55
N THR A 169 6.23 12.19 -22.23
CA THR A 169 7.46 12.73 -21.61
C THR A 169 8.66 11.87 -21.99
N THR A 170 9.80 12.56 -22.24
CA THR A 170 11.09 11.91 -22.36
C THR A 170 11.70 11.73 -20.98
N VAL A 171 12.08 10.51 -20.64
CA VAL A 171 12.76 10.15 -19.39
C VAL A 171 14.15 9.62 -19.67
N LEU A 172 15.03 9.73 -18.70
CA LEU A 172 16.34 9.09 -18.71
C LEU A 172 16.22 7.73 -18.00
N ASN A 173 16.63 6.66 -18.66
CA ASN A 173 17.00 5.41 -17.99
C ASN A 173 18.42 5.61 -17.41
N ALA A 174 18.52 6.01 -16.16
CA ALA A 174 19.80 6.35 -15.52
C ALA A 174 20.71 5.12 -15.36
N THR A 175 20.12 3.93 -15.20
CA THR A 175 20.89 2.67 -15.10
C THR A 175 21.65 2.34 -16.37
N LYS A 176 21.13 2.74 -17.55
CA LYS A 176 21.70 2.44 -18.86
C LYS A 176 22.22 3.69 -19.60
N ASP A 177 22.07 4.86 -19.01
CA ASP A 177 22.38 6.16 -19.62
C ASP A 177 21.74 6.34 -21.01
N LYS A 178 20.43 6.08 -21.09
CA LYS A 178 19.67 6.18 -22.34
C LYS A 178 18.38 6.95 -22.14
N LYS A 179 18.12 7.90 -23.02
CA LYS A 179 16.82 8.59 -23.07
C LYS A 179 15.80 7.74 -23.81
N ASP A 180 14.61 7.62 -23.25
CA ASP A 180 13.48 6.92 -23.85
C ASP A 180 12.21 7.77 -23.68
N ARG A 181 11.16 7.47 -24.45
CA ARG A 181 9.91 8.21 -24.39
C ARG A 181 8.79 7.33 -23.89
N ILE A 182 8.08 7.77 -22.86
CA ILE A 182 6.86 7.13 -22.39
C ILE A 182 5.75 7.41 -23.42
N GLY A 183 5.38 6.39 -24.18
CA GLY A 183 4.35 6.52 -25.22
C GLY A 183 2.95 6.70 -24.63
N ARG A 184 2.56 5.79 -23.76
CA ARG A 184 1.30 5.81 -22.99
C ARG A 184 1.53 5.34 -21.57
N ILE A 185 0.70 5.84 -20.65
CA ILE A 185 0.65 5.39 -19.26
C ILE A 185 -0.69 4.69 -19.03
N LEU A 186 -0.66 3.52 -18.42
CA LEU A 186 -1.82 2.69 -18.17
C LEU A 186 -1.96 2.45 -16.67
N LEU A 187 -3.16 2.67 -16.15
CA LEU A 187 -3.58 2.11 -14.86
C LEU A 187 -4.11 0.70 -15.11
N MET A 188 -3.50 -0.26 -14.42
CA MET A 188 -3.87 -1.67 -14.56
C MET A 188 -4.78 -2.08 -13.42
N HIS A 189 -5.96 -2.62 -13.78
CA HIS A 189 -6.92 -3.17 -12.85
C HIS A 189 -7.30 -4.58 -13.31
N ALA A 190 -6.70 -5.58 -12.72
CA ALA A 190 -6.75 -6.97 -13.18
C ALA A 190 -6.39 -7.07 -14.68
N ASN A 191 -7.33 -7.50 -15.53
CA ASN A 191 -7.17 -7.58 -16.98
C ASN A 191 -7.62 -6.30 -17.72
N HIS A 192 -8.11 -5.31 -17.00
CA HIS A 192 -8.55 -4.04 -17.58
C HIS A 192 -7.40 -3.04 -17.62
N ARG A 193 -7.34 -2.30 -18.70
CA ARG A 193 -6.35 -1.23 -18.95
C ARG A 193 -7.11 0.06 -19.12
N GLN A 194 -6.69 1.05 -18.36
CA GLN A 194 -7.22 2.40 -18.47
C GLN A 194 -6.06 3.34 -18.82
N ASP A 195 -6.18 4.03 -19.97
CA ASP A 195 -5.22 5.07 -20.30
C ASP A 195 -5.36 6.24 -19.32
N ILE A 196 -4.23 6.69 -18.76
CA ILE A 196 -4.16 7.86 -17.90
C ILE A 196 -3.13 8.85 -18.46
N GLU A 197 -3.36 10.13 -18.23
CA GLU A 197 -2.49 11.17 -18.79
C GLU A 197 -1.26 11.41 -17.91
N LYS A 198 -1.39 11.23 -16.60
CA LYS A 198 -0.37 11.62 -15.61
C LYS A 198 -0.32 10.64 -14.45
N VAL A 199 0.88 10.45 -13.90
CA VAL A 199 1.16 9.76 -12.63
C VAL A 199 1.83 10.69 -11.64
N TYR A 200 1.66 10.40 -10.36
CA TYR A 200 2.10 11.18 -9.23
C TYR A 200 3.04 10.37 -8.33
N ALA A 201 3.73 11.05 -7.42
CA ALA A 201 4.58 10.40 -6.43
C ALA A 201 3.79 9.37 -5.59
N GLY A 202 4.28 8.14 -5.52
CA GLY A 202 3.62 7.01 -4.86
C GLY A 202 2.81 6.10 -5.78
N ASP A 203 2.47 6.55 -6.99
CA ASP A 203 1.68 5.77 -7.95
C ASP A 203 2.44 4.55 -8.48
N ILE A 204 1.67 3.53 -8.80
CA ILE A 204 2.10 2.37 -9.59
C ILE A 204 1.32 2.35 -10.90
N ALA A 205 2.04 2.33 -12.01
CA ALA A 205 1.44 2.31 -13.35
C ALA A 205 2.25 1.43 -14.30
N ALA A 206 1.74 1.27 -15.52
CA ALA A 206 2.46 0.61 -16.60
C ALA A 206 2.71 1.58 -17.76
N ALA A 207 3.93 1.60 -18.28
CA ALA A 207 4.30 2.37 -19.45
C ALA A 207 4.38 1.49 -20.69
N VAL A 208 3.91 2.04 -21.82
CA VAL A 208 4.07 1.48 -23.16
C VAL A 208 5.00 2.39 -23.96
N GLY A 209 5.83 1.79 -24.80
CA GLY A 209 6.71 2.54 -25.70
C GLY A 209 8.17 2.59 -25.26
N LEU A 210 8.48 2.19 -24.01
CA LEU A 210 9.85 2.05 -23.53
C LEU A 210 10.55 0.85 -24.21
N LYS A 211 11.69 1.10 -24.86
CA LYS A 211 12.38 0.09 -25.68
C LYS A 211 13.42 -0.69 -24.89
N ASP A 212 14.32 0.04 -24.24
CA ASP A 212 15.52 -0.51 -23.62
C ASP A 212 15.44 -0.58 -22.08
N VAL A 213 14.24 -0.79 -21.51
CA VAL A 213 14.04 -0.86 -20.06
C VAL A 213 14.01 -2.32 -19.61
N SER A 214 14.70 -2.62 -18.52
CA SER A 214 14.73 -3.92 -17.82
C SER A 214 14.18 -3.75 -16.40
N THR A 215 13.86 -4.88 -15.75
CA THR A 215 13.50 -4.88 -14.32
C THR A 215 14.70 -4.39 -13.50
N GLY A 216 14.46 -3.47 -12.58
CA GLY A 216 15.48 -2.83 -11.75
C GLY A 216 16.04 -1.51 -12.32
N ASP A 217 15.70 -1.15 -13.57
CA ASP A 217 16.14 0.12 -14.14
C ASP A 217 15.43 1.32 -13.48
N THR A 218 16.17 2.40 -13.27
CA THR A 218 15.63 3.68 -12.82
C THR A 218 15.27 4.57 -14.01
N LEU A 219 14.06 5.12 -13.98
CA LEU A 219 13.58 6.12 -14.92
C LEU A 219 13.47 7.45 -14.19
N CYS A 220 14.16 8.49 -14.67
CA CYS A 220 14.17 9.79 -14.01
C CYS A 220 14.09 10.96 -14.99
N ASP A 221 14.00 12.16 -14.42
CA ASP A 221 14.12 13.42 -15.14
C ASP A 221 15.53 13.52 -15.75
N PRO A 222 15.67 13.76 -17.07
CA PRO A 222 16.97 13.91 -17.72
C PRO A 222 17.85 15.06 -17.19
N ASP A 223 17.26 16.07 -16.55
CA ASP A 223 17.98 17.21 -16.00
C ASP A 223 18.37 17.01 -14.52
N HIS A 224 17.85 15.95 -13.90
CA HIS A 224 18.13 15.58 -12.52
C HIS A 224 18.36 14.06 -12.41
N PRO A 225 19.47 13.55 -12.96
CA PRO A 225 19.77 12.14 -12.97
C PRO A 225 19.95 11.58 -11.55
N ILE A 226 19.29 10.44 -11.31
CA ILE A 226 19.44 9.68 -10.09
C ILE A 226 19.31 8.19 -10.43
N ILE A 227 20.11 7.36 -9.79
CA ILE A 227 19.96 5.90 -9.80
C ILE A 227 19.44 5.51 -8.42
N LEU A 228 18.21 5.03 -8.37
CA LEU A 228 17.61 4.51 -7.14
C LEU A 228 18.27 3.19 -6.75
N GLU A 229 18.22 2.84 -5.47
CA GLU A 229 18.73 1.55 -5.01
C GLU A 229 18.14 0.41 -5.85
N SER A 230 19.01 -0.39 -6.46
CA SER A 230 18.60 -1.50 -7.28
C SER A 230 18.10 -2.66 -6.42
N MET A 231 17.06 -3.34 -6.90
CA MET A 231 16.64 -4.61 -6.29
C MET A 231 17.73 -5.64 -6.51
N GLU A 232 18.30 -6.16 -5.43
CA GLU A 232 19.20 -7.31 -5.52
C GLU A 232 18.36 -8.59 -5.65
N PHE A 233 18.46 -9.25 -6.80
CA PHE A 233 17.87 -10.56 -6.99
C PHE A 233 18.89 -11.62 -6.59
N PRO A 234 18.52 -12.61 -5.75
CA PRO A 234 19.42 -13.73 -5.49
C PRO A 234 19.71 -14.47 -6.81
N GLU A 235 20.96 -14.88 -6.99
CA GLU A 235 21.33 -15.70 -8.14
C GLU A 235 20.51 -17.00 -8.14
N PRO A 236 19.92 -17.40 -9.28
CA PRO A 236 19.17 -18.63 -9.37
C PRO A 236 20.09 -19.82 -9.07
N VAL A 237 19.63 -20.71 -8.21
CA VAL A 237 20.39 -21.91 -7.77
C VAL A 237 20.30 -23.04 -8.80
N ILE A 238 19.40 -22.91 -9.78
CA ILE A 238 19.16 -23.90 -10.85
C ILE A 238 18.97 -23.13 -12.16
N ASP A 239 19.67 -23.52 -13.19
CA ASP A 239 19.52 -23.11 -14.59
C ASP A 239 18.33 -23.83 -15.27
#